data_491939fa8b167fc5d8884792afe6bc3b
#
_entry.id   491939fa8b167fc5d8884792afe6bc3b
#
_cell.length_a   1.000
_cell.length_b   1.000
_cell.length_c   1.000
_cell.angle_alpha   90.00
_cell.angle_beta   90.00
_cell.angle_gamma   90.00
#
_symmetry.space_group_name_H-M   'P 1'
#
loop_
_entity.id
_entity.type
_entity.pdbx_description
1 polymer ?
#
loop_
_entity_poly.entity_id
_entity_poly.type
_entity_poly.pdbx_seq_one_letter_code
_entity_poly.pdbx_strand_id
1 'polypeptide(L)'
;GNCCIGNDTAYYWNGSSLKISPLEQVELLKKLYTNEFGFNEANVNAVKNAIMLSDNNSVKVYGKTGTGKIGNADVNGWFIGYIETVDNTYVFAINIKNEKNANGQKAIEITTSIFERMGIKIDL
;
A
#
# COMPACT_ATOMS: atom_id res chain seq x y z
N GLY A 1 -6.47 15.09 1.68
CA GLY A 1 -7.11 14.10 2.54
C GLY A 1 -7.59 14.67 3.86
N ASN A 2 -8.28 13.87 4.64
CA ASN A 2 -8.74 14.23 5.99
C ASN A 2 -7.84 13.56 7.03
N CYS A 3 -7.02 14.33 7.73
CA CYS A 3 -6.13 13.84 8.79
C CYS A 3 -6.82 13.68 10.16
N CYS A 4 -8.09 14.12 10.29
CA CYS A 4 -8.83 14.05 11.53
C CYS A 4 -9.59 12.72 11.62
N ILE A 5 -9.40 11.98 12.71
CA ILE A 5 -10.08 10.71 12.95
C ILE A 5 -11.47 10.88 13.62
N GLY A 6 -11.88 12.13 13.88
CA GLY A 6 -13.16 12.44 14.52
C GLY A 6 -13.30 11.80 15.90
N ASN A 7 -14.48 11.31 16.21
CA ASN A 7 -14.78 10.64 17.48
C ASN A 7 -14.61 9.11 17.41
N ASP A 8 -14.25 8.56 16.25
CA ASP A 8 -14.09 7.13 16.02
C ASP A 8 -12.61 6.74 16.13
N THR A 9 -12.14 6.54 17.35
CA THR A 9 -10.74 6.20 17.64
C THR A 9 -10.44 4.71 17.51
N ALA A 10 -11.47 3.84 17.48
CA ALA A 10 -11.30 2.39 17.48
C ALA A 10 -11.24 1.80 16.07
N TYR A 11 -11.97 2.38 15.10
CA TYR A 11 -12.16 1.80 13.77
C TYR A 11 -11.95 2.80 12.63
N TYR A 12 -11.25 3.92 12.86
CA TYR A 12 -11.06 4.98 11.87
C TYR A 12 -10.41 4.51 10.57
N TRP A 13 -9.59 3.43 10.61
CA TRP A 13 -8.96 2.84 9.43
C TRP A 13 -9.93 2.02 8.56
N ASN A 14 -11.10 1.66 9.06
CA ASN A 14 -12.08 0.85 8.34
C ASN A 14 -13.06 1.67 7.47
N GLY A 15 -12.69 2.89 7.11
CA GLY A 15 -13.45 3.71 6.17
C GLY A 15 -14.36 4.76 6.80
N SER A 16 -14.15 5.09 8.08
CA SER A 16 -14.95 6.10 8.77
C SER A 16 -14.50 7.54 8.47
N SER A 17 -13.66 8.12 9.30
CA SER A 17 -13.29 9.54 9.22
C SER A 17 -11.95 9.79 8.54
N LEU A 18 -11.00 8.87 8.60
CA LEU A 18 -9.72 9.01 7.92
C LEU A 18 -9.89 8.82 6.42
N LYS A 19 -9.59 9.86 5.65
CA LYS A 19 -9.61 9.84 4.18
C LYS A 19 -8.26 10.28 3.65
N ILE A 20 -7.66 9.43 2.81
CA ILE A 20 -6.39 9.69 2.16
C ILE A 20 -6.48 9.28 0.69
N SER A 21 -5.91 10.07 -0.19
CA SER A 21 -5.82 9.75 -1.62
C SER A 21 -4.63 8.84 -1.94
N PRO A 22 -4.63 8.13 -3.07
CA PRO A 22 -3.46 7.40 -3.54
C PRO A 22 -2.21 8.26 -3.69
N LEU A 23 -2.34 9.50 -4.14
CA LEU A 23 -1.20 10.43 -4.26
C LEU A 23 -0.60 10.78 -2.90
N GLU A 24 -1.42 11.07 -1.90
CA GLU A 24 -0.96 11.32 -0.53
C GLU A 24 -0.26 10.08 0.06
N GLN A 25 -0.74 8.88 -0.24
CA GLN A 25 -0.09 7.63 0.18
C GLN A 25 1.29 7.47 -0.47
N VAL A 26 1.43 7.75 -1.76
CA VAL A 26 2.72 7.71 -2.46
C VAL A 26 3.71 8.70 -1.83
N GLU A 27 3.28 9.93 -1.54
CA GLU A 27 4.16 10.92 -0.92
C GLU A 27 4.60 10.51 0.50
N LEU A 28 3.70 9.94 1.30
CA LEU A 28 4.04 9.40 2.62
C LEU A 28 5.04 8.24 2.52
N LEU A 29 4.81 7.30 1.61
CA LEU A 29 5.70 6.17 1.41
C LEU A 29 7.09 6.58 0.93
N LYS A 30 7.18 7.58 0.04
CA LYS A 30 8.46 8.15 -0.39
C LYS A 30 9.24 8.71 0.80
N LYS A 31 8.60 9.51 1.64
CA LYS A 31 9.21 10.08 2.84
C LYS A 31 9.64 9.01 3.86
N LEU A 32 8.84 7.97 4.01
CA LEU A 32 9.18 6.82 4.86
C LEU A 32 10.38 6.05 4.28
N TYR A 33 10.38 5.79 2.98
CA TYR A 33 11.45 5.08 2.28
C TYR A 33 12.81 5.81 2.39
N THR A 34 12.80 7.14 2.23
CA THR A 34 14.00 7.99 2.35
C THR A 34 14.32 8.41 3.79
N ASN A 35 13.49 8.00 4.73
CA ASN A 35 13.57 8.36 6.16
C ASN A 35 13.61 9.89 6.42
N GLU A 36 12.86 10.66 5.63
CA GLU A 36 12.74 12.11 5.83
C GLU A 36 12.14 12.49 7.20
N PHE A 37 11.41 11.57 7.82
CA PHE A 37 10.87 11.75 9.18
C PHE A 37 11.94 11.64 10.28
N GLY A 38 13.15 11.17 9.96
CA GLY A 38 14.23 11.00 10.94
C GLY A 38 13.97 9.92 11.98
N PHE A 39 13.22 8.87 11.62
CA PHE A 39 13.01 7.73 12.50
C PHE A 39 14.30 6.92 12.69
N ASN A 40 14.38 6.20 13.80
CA ASN A 40 15.48 5.27 14.05
C ASN A 40 15.57 4.23 12.91
N GLU A 41 16.77 4.07 12.32
CA GLU A 41 16.99 3.18 11.18
C GLU A 41 16.63 1.72 11.48
N ALA A 42 16.88 1.24 12.71
CA ALA A 42 16.50 -0.11 13.08
C ALA A 42 14.98 -0.31 13.05
N ASN A 43 14.20 0.70 13.44
CA ASN A 43 12.74 0.66 13.38
C ASN A 43 12.24 0.74 11.94
N VAL A 44 12.83 1.59 11.10
CA VAL A 44 12.50 1.68 9.67
C VAL A 44 12.77 0.35 8.98
N ASN A 45 13.92 -0.28 9.23
CA ASN A 45 14.27 -1.59 8.68
C ASN A 45 13.35 -2.71 9.20
N ALA A 46 12.94 -2.65 10.47
CA ALA A 46 11.98 -3.61 11.02
C ALA A 46 10.62 -3.54 10.30
N VAL A 47 10.11 -2.32 10.05
CA VAL A 47 8.88 -2.12 9.28
C VAL A 47 9.06 -2.59 7.83
N LYS A 48 10.18 -2.24 7.19
CA LYS A 48 10.51 -2.68 5.83
C LYS A 48 10.49 -4.20 5.73
N ASN A 49 11.16 -4.89 6.64
CA ASN A 49 11.17 -6.35 6.66
C ASN A 49 9.79 -6.96 6.91
N ALA A 50 8.98 -6.32 7.78
CA ALA A 50 7.64 -6.80 8.10
C ALA A 50 6.65 -6.70 6.92
N ILE A 51 6.86 -5.78 5.99
CA ILE A 51 6.01 -5.60 4.80
C ILE A 51 6.63 -6.19 3.52
N MET A 52 7.76 -6.90 3.62
CA MET A 52 8.33 -7.61 2.49
C MET A 52 7.42 -8.77 2.09
N LEU A 53 7.01 -8.81 0.84
CA LEU A 53 6.10 -9.81 0.28
C LEU A 53 6.83 -10.82 -0.60
N SER A 54 7.83 -10.36 -1.36
CA SER A 54 8.58 -11.20 -2.29
C SER A 54 10.00 -10.67 -2.49
N ASP A 55 10.96 -11.59 -2.64
CA ASP A 55 12.35 -11.31 -2.99
C ASP A 55 12.85 -12.43 -3.93
N ASN A 56 13.06 -12.10 -5.19
CA ASN A 56 13.61 -13.03 -6.18
C ASN A 56 15.02 -12.64 -6.67
N ASN A 57 15.78 -11.92 -5.84
CA ASN A 57 17.12 -11.38 -6.09
C ASN A 57 17.18 -10.22 -7.09
N SER A 58 16.26 -10.13 -8.04
CA SER A 58 16.23 -9.04 -9.04
C SER A 58 15.15 -8.02 -8.75
N VAL A 59 14.06 -8.46 -8.12
CA VAL A 59 12.90 -7.64 -7.78
C VAL A 59 12.46 -7.97 -6.36
N LYS A 60 12.39 -6.95 -5.51
CA LYS A 60 11.86 -7.06 -4.15
C LYS A 60 10.57 -6.26 -4.06
N VAL A 61 9.54 -6.89 -3.54
CA VAL A 61 8.23 -6.28 -3.39
C VAL A 61 7.90 -6.10 -1.93
N TYR A 62 7.54 -4.89 -1.59
CA TYR A 62 7.12 -4.50 -0.24
C TYR A 62 5.76 -3.86 -0.30
N GLY A 63 4.87 -4.24 0.59
CA GLY A 63 3.55 -3.63 0.57
C GLY A 63 2.60 -4.13 1.65
N LYS A 64 1.47 -3.44 1.72
CA LYS A 64 0.38 -3.75 2.63
C LYS A 64 -0.95 -3.56 1.93
N THR A 65 -1.81 -4.55 2.10
CA THR A 65 -3.19 -4.49 1.63
C THR A 65 -4.12 -3.93 2.69
N GLY A 66 -5.25 -3.41 2.24
CA GLY A 66 -6.38 -3.03 3.08
C GLY A 66 -7.71 -3.34 2.39
N THR A 67 -8.72 -3.67 3.18
CA THR A 67 -10.08 -3.90 2.68
C THR A 67 -11.07 -3.16 3.56
N GLY A 68 -11.82 -2.25 2.98
CA GLY A 68 -12.95 -1.59 3.61
C GLY A 68 -14.26 -2.29 3.28
N LYS A 69 -15.15 -2.41 4.27
CA LYS A 69 -16.43 -3.11 4.14
C LYS A 69 -17.61 -2.19 4.45
N ILE A 70 -18.72 -2.47 3.78
CA ILE A 70 -20.06 -1.99 4.18
C ILE A 70 -20.92 -3.25 4.37
N GLY A 71 -21.34 -3.51 5.61
CA GLY A 71 -21.91 -4.80 5.98
C GLY A 71 -20.94 -5.95 5.68
N ASN A 72 -21.35 -6.91 4.87
CA ASN A 72 -20.53 -8.04 4.45
C ASN A 72 -19.86 -7.85 3.08
N ALA A 73 -20.09 -6.72 2.42
CA ALA A 73 -19.52 -6.45 1.09
C ALA A 73 -18.18 -5.75 1.17
N ASP A 74 -17.19 -6.25 0.45
CA ASP A 74 -15.88 -5.59 0.24
C ASP A 74 -16.06 -4.48 -0.79
N VAL A 75 -16.01 -3.23 -0.36
CA VAL A 75 -16.32 -2.06 -1.20
C VAL A 75 -15.13 -1.17 -1.50
N ASN A 76 -14.01 -1.37 -0.80
CA ASN A 76 -12.82 -0.54 -0.93
C ASN A 76 -11.56 -1.38 -0.71
N GLY A 77 -10.81 -1.60 -1.78
CA GLY A 77 -9.55 -2.34 -1.75
C GLY A 77 -8.35 -1.41 -1.90
N TRP A 78 -7.32 -1.64 -1.09
CA TRP A 78 -6.05 -0.95 -1.16
C TRP A 78 -4.89 -1.92 -1.30
N PHE A 79 -3.90 -1.52 -2.08
CA PHE A 79 -2.55 -2.09 -2.03
C PHE A 79 -1.56 -0.95 -2.21
N ILE A 80 -0.70 -0.74 -1.22
CA ILE A 80 0.32 0.31 -1.21
C ILE A 80 1.68 -0.30 -0.93
N GLY A 81 2.73 0.29 -1.47
CA GLY A 81 4.07 -0.20 -1.23
C GLY A 81 5.11 0.36 -2.17
N TYR A 82 6.19 -0.38 -2.29
CA TYR A 82 7.25 -0.09 -3.23
C TYR A 82 7.91 -1.36 -3.76
N ILE A 83 8.51 -1.23 -4.93
CA ILE A 83 9.22 -2.30 -5.63
C ILE A 83 10.64 -1.81 -5.89
N GLU A 84 11.61 -2.55 -5.38
CA GLU A 84 13.02 -2.34 -5.69
C GLU A 84 13.43 -3.27 -6.82
N THR A 85 13.96 -2.71 -7.89
CA THR A 85 14.62 -3.43 -8.96
C THR A 85 16.11 -3.12 -8.92
N VAL A 86 16.92 -3.75 -9.79
CA VAL A 86 18.35 -3.47 -9.88
C VAL A 86 18.63 -1.98 -10.16
N ASP A 87 17.78 -1.35 -10.98
CA ASP A 87 18.02 0.01 -11.48
C ASP A 87 17.17 1.09 -10.80
N ASN A 88 16.00 0.73 -10.27
CA ASN A 88 15.01 1.70 -9.80
C ASN A 88 14.21 1.21 -8.59
N THR A 89 13.63 2.19 -7.89
CA THR A 89 12.58 1.95 -6.89
C THR A 89 11.28 2.63 -7.35
N TYR A 90 10.21 1.85 -7.40
CA TYR A 90 8.88 2.32 -7.75
C TYR A 90 8.00 2.34 -6.50
N VAL A 91 7.45 3.49 -6.17
CA VAL A 91 6.47 3.64 -5.09
C VAL A 91 5.08 3.65 -5.71
N PHE A 92 4.17 2.87 -5.16
CA PHE A 92 2.82 2.74 -5.70
C PHE A 92 1.73 2.79 -4.64
N ALA A 93 0.55 3.21 -5.05
CA ALA A 93 -0.67 3.12 -4.28
C ALA A 93 -1.84 2.85 -5.22
N ILE A 94 -2.48 1.71 -5.04
CA ILE A 94 -3.67 1.31 -5.78
C ILE A 94 -4.86 1.36 -4.83
N ASN A 95 -5.89 2.07 -5.25
CA ASN A 95 -7.19 2.06 -4.58
C ASN A 95 -8.29 1.68 -5.57
N ILE A 96 -9.08 0.71 -5.22
CA ILE A 96 -10.24 0.27 -5.99
C ILE A 96 -11.51 0.41 -5.17
N LYS A 97 -12.59 0.79 -5.81
CA LYS A 97 -13.91 0.93 -5.19
C LYS A 97 -14.97 0.28 -6.07
N ASN A 98 -15.88 -0.44 -5.45
CA ASN A 98 -17.03 -1.02 -6.12
C ASN A 98 -18.10 -1.33 -5.06
N GLU A 99 -19.31 -1.66 -5.50
CA GLU A 99 -20.40 -2.10 -4.60
C GLU A 99 -20.08 -3.44 -3.91
N LYS A 100 -19.23 -4.27 -4.53
CA LYS A 100 -18.76 -5.56 -4.00
C LYS A 100 -17.44 -5.97 -4.64
N ASN A 101 -16.74 -6.91 -4.01
CA ASN A 101 -15.49 -7.51 -4.51
C ASN A 101 -14.32 -6.51 -4.72
N ALA A 102 -14.38 -5.34 -4.10
CA ALA A 102 -13.27 -4.40 -4.06
C ALA A 102 -12.46 -4.63 -2.78
N ASN A 103 -11.44 -5.47 -2.85
CA ASN A 103 -10.61 -5.85 -1.71
C ASN A 103 -9.11 -5.77 -2.02
N GLY A 104 -8.30 -6.00 -1.00
CA GLY A 104 -6.84 -5.93 -1.12
C GLY A 104 -6.27 -6.95 -2.10
N GLN A 105 -6.85 -8.15 -2.19
CA GLN A 105 -6.41 -9.17 -3.14
C GLN A 105 -6.60 -8.71 -4.59
N LYS A 106 -7.76 -8.09 -4.87
CA LYS A 106 -8.03 -7.52 -6.20
C LYS A 106 -7.09 -6.36 -6.54
N ALA A 107 -6.71 -5.56 -5.54
CA ALA A 107 -5.72 -4.50 -5.73
C ALA A 107 -4.32 -5.07 -6.03
N ILE A 108 -3.92 -6.20 -5.43
CA ILE A 108 -2.68 -6.93 -5.79
C ILE A 108 -2.71 -7.36 -7.26
N GLU A 109 -3.79 -8.03 -7.70
CA GLU A 109 -3.91 -8.52 -9.09
C GLU A 109 -3.75 -7.39 -10.11
N ILE A 110 -4.37 -6.24 -9.85
CA ILE A 110 -4.27 -5.06 -10.71
C ILE A 110 -2.85 -4.51 -10.71
N THR A 111 -2.21 -4.41 -9.54
CA THR A 111 -0.83 -3.94 -9.41
C THR A 111 0.12 -4.84 -10.19
N THR A 112 0.00 -6.16 -10.02
CA THR A 112 0.80 -7.15 -10.76
C THR A 112 0.67 -6.95 -12.27
N SER A 113 -0.55 -6.82 -12.78
CA SER A 113 -0.80 -6.58 -14.20
C SER A 113 -0.18 -5.29 -14.73
N ILE A 114 -0.18 -4.22 -13.92
CA ILE A 114 0.43 -2.94 -14.30
C ILE A 114 1.95 -3.10 -14.42
N PHE A 115 2.61 -3.69 -13.41
CA PHE A 115 4.06 -3.87 -13.42
C PHE A 115 4.52 -4.85 -14.51
N GLU A 116 3.77 -5.91 -14.78
CA GLU A 116 4.05 -6.81 -15.91
C GLU A 116 4.04 -6.07 -17.26
N ARG A 117 3.07 -5.16 -17.46
CA ARG A 117 3.04 -4.30 -18.67
C ARG A 117 4.22 -3.34 -18.74
N MET A 118 4.82 -2.98 -17.60
CA MET A 118 6.06 -2.20 -17.55
C MET A 118 7.31 -3.05 -17.74
N GLY A 119 7.18 -4.37 -17.93
CA GLY A 119 8.30 -5.29 -18.05
C GLY A 119 8.91 -5.73 -16.72
N ILE A 120 8.24 -5.46 -15.60
CA ILE A 120 8.69 -5.83 -14.25
C ILE A 120 7.85 -7.02 -13.78
N LYS A 121 8.46 -8.20 -13.75
CA LYS A 121 7.78 -9.40 -13.25
C LYS A 121 7.83 -9.42 -11.71
N ILE A 122 6.67 -9.43 -11.09
CA ILE A 122 6.50 -9.58 -9.64
C ILE A 122 5.75 -10.89 -9.34
N ASP A 123 6.22 -11.61 -8.34
CA ASP A 123 5.62 -12.87 -7.90
C ASP A 123 4.96 -12.62 -6.53
N LEU A 124 3.62 -12.53 -6.51
CA LEU A 124 2.80 -12.32 -5.31
C LEU A 124 1.65 -13.31 -5.22
#